data_6a7c64ddf62048683a59f2c8afe94237
#
_entry.id   6a7c64ddf62048683a59f2c8afe94237
#
_cell.length_a   1.000
_cell.length_b   1.000
_cell.length_c   1.000
_cell.angle_alpha   90.00
_cell.angle_beta   90.00
_cell.angle_gamma   90.00
#
_symmetry.space_group_name_H-M   'P 1'
#
loop_
_entity.id
_entity.type
_entity.pdbx_description
1 polymer ?
#
loop_
_entity_poly.entity_id
_entity_poly.type
_entity_poly.pdbx_seq_one_letter_code
_entity_poly.pdbx_strand_id
1 'polypeptide(L)'
;MNNEENKEMIQSLLQLGFSKDKIIIHSDVTLLEDLHLKRIHFKENDTTAFTYKEAHPDICVSMSTHDVETVKRCYENGLDSVFFGHIFPTSSHPNVPPRSKEAIQQALNVPIPIYAIVGINEHSLQKMPPGFKGICAISYFNNASLEEIKQLRKEWSTHA
;
A
#
# COMPACT_ATOMS: atom_id res chain seq x y z
N MET A 1 -5.48 12.70 -13.90
CA MET A 1 -6.79 13.12 -13.34
C MET A 1 -6.55 14.30 -12.42
N ASN A 2 -7.36 15.35 -12.52
CA ASN A 2 -7.35 16.45 -11.56
C ASN A 2 -8.18 16.09 -10.31
N ASN A 3 -8.14 16.92 -9.27
CA ASN A 3 -8.83 16.62 -8.00
C ASN A 3 -10.35 16.49 -8.16
N GLU A 4 -10.96 17.26 -9.07
CA GLU A 4 -12.38 17.20 -9.31
C GLU A 4 -12.81 15.90 -10.00
N GLU A 5 -12.06 15.47 -11.02
CA GLU A 5 -12.28 14.16 -11.69
C GLU A 5 -12.14 12.99 -10.72
N ASN A 6 -11.15 13.03 -9.81
CA ASN A 6 -10.99 12.02 -8.76
C ASN A 6 -12.19 11.99 -7.81
N LYS A 7 -12.67 13.16 -7.41
CA LYS A 7 -13.84 13.31 -6.53
C LYS A 7 -15.10 12.73 -7.17
N GLU A 8 -15.39 13.09 -8.40
CA GLU A 8 -16.54 12.58 -9.17
C GLU A 8 -16.47 11.06 -9.34
N MET A 9 -15.29 10.52 -9.67
CA MET A 9 -15.09 9.07 -9.80
C MET A 9 -15.38 8.34 -8.48
N ILE A 10 -14.85 8.84 -7.37
CA ILE A 10 -15.05 8.21 -6.06
C ILE A 10 -16.51 8.29 -5.65
N GLN A 11 -17.18 9.43 -5.85
CA GLN A 11 -18.61 9.60 -5.59
C GLN A 11 -19.45 8.60 -6.39
N SER A 12 -19.13 8.40 -7.66
CA SER A 12 -19.80 7.41 -8.51
C SER A 12 -19.63 5.98 -7.99
N LEU A 13 -18.41 5.61 -7.54
CA LEU A 13 -18.15 4.30 -6.91
C LEU A 13 -18.98 4.11 -5.63
N LEU A 14 -19.08 5.13 -4.79
CA LEU A 14 -19.87 5.10 -3.57
C LEU A 14 -21.37 4.96 -3.85
N GLN A 15 -21.88 5.66 -4.87
CA GLN A 15 -23.28 5.54 -5.32
C GLN A 15 -23.61 4.13 -5.84
N LEU A 16 -22.64 3.46 -6.46
CA LEU A 16 -22.73 2.06 -6.88
C LEU A 16 -22.61 1.04 -5.74
N GLY A 17 -22.48 1.50 -4.49
CA GLY A 17 -22.40 0.64 -3.32
C GLY A 17 -20.98 0.17 -2.97
N PHE A 18 -19.94 0.77 -3.57
CA PHE A 18 -18.56 0.44 -3.18
C PHE A 18 -18.28 0.93 -1.75
N SER A 19 -17.70 0.07 -0.91
CA SER A 19 -17.47 0.39 0.51
C SER A 19 -16.37 1.45 0.67
N LYS A 20 -16.63 2.47 1.50
CA LYS A 20 -15.65 3.49 1.89
C LYS A 20 -14.36 2.88 2.47
N ASP A 21 -14.47 1.78 3.20
CA ASP A 21 -13.33 1.10 3.82
C ASP A 21 -12.36 0.47 2.83
N LYS A 22 -12.75 0.37 1.55
CA LYS A 22 -11.90 -0.14 0.47
C LYS A 22 -11.22 0.96 -0.34
N ILE A 23 -11.47 2.22 0.00
CA ILE A 23 -10.90 3.36 -0.71
C ILE A 23 -9.77 3.96 0.13
N ILE A 24 -8.60 4.09 -0.48
CA ILE A 24 -7.43 4.75 0.11
C ILE A 24 -7.09 5.93 -0.78
N ILE A 25 -7.08 7.13 -0.21
CA ILE A 25 -6.67 8.35 -0.91
C ILE A 25 -5.15 8.44 -0.91
N HIS A 26 -4.56 8.87 -2.01
CA HIS A 26 -3.11 9.07 -2.12
C HIS A 26 -2.78 10.56 -1.93
N SER A 27 -2.17 10.90 -0.81
CA SER A 27 -1.59 12.22 -0.44
C SER A 27 -2.55 13.43 -0.44
N ASP A 28 -3.81 13.28 -0.80
CA ASP A 28 -4.77 14.38 -0.87
C ASP A 28 -5.67 14.40 0.38
N VAL A 29 -5.22 15.14 1.40
CA VAL A 29 -5.95 15.30 2.67
C VAL A 29 -7.30 15.99 2.46
N THR A 30 -7.37 16.99 1.58
CA THR A 30 -8.61 17.72 1.29
C THR A 30 -9.67 16.78 0.71
N LEU A 31 -9.29 15.96 -0.25
CA LEU A 31 -10.18 14.97 -0.86
C LEU A 31 -10.65 13.91 0.16
N LEU A 32 -9.76 13.47 1.04
CA LEU A 32 -10.10 12.55 2.14
C LEU A 32 -11.19 13.12 3.03
N GLU A 33 -11.03 14.38 3.46
CA GLU A 33 -11.93 15.07 4.38
C GLU A 33 -13.27 15.39 3.71
N ASP A 34 -13.26 15.93 2.50
CA ASP A 34 -14.45 16.23 1.71
C ASP A 34 -15.37 15.02 1.52
N LEU A 35 -14.80 13.85 1.30
CA LEU A 35 -15.55 12.62 1.07
C LEU A 35 -15.81 11.82 2.36
N HIS A 36 -15.35 12.32 3.50
CA HIS A 36 -15.44 11.63 4.79
C HIS A 36 -14.91 10.19 4.73
N LEU A 37 -13.74 10.01 4.08
CA LEU A 37 -13.04 8.74 4.01
C LEU A 37 -12.10 8.58 5.22
N LYS A 38 -11.64 7.35 5.46
CA LYS A 38 -10.89 7.01 6.68
C LYS A 38 -9.51 6.44 6.41
N ARG A 39 -9.05 6.41 5.14
CA ARG A 39 -7.78 5.81 4.78
C ARG A 39 -7.00 6.69 3.82
N ILE A 40 -5.75 7.00 4.17
CA ILE A 40 -4.85 7.81 3.35
C ILE A 40 -3.47 7.15 3.28
N HIS A 41 -2.85 7.24 2.11
CA HIS A 41 -1.50 6.75 1.84
C HIS A 41 -0.62 7.90 1.39
N PHE A 42 0.53 8.06 2.00
CA PHE A 42 1.51 9.07 1.65
C PHE A 42 2.71 8.46 0.92
N LYS A 43 3.30 9.24 0.03
CA LYS A 43 4.59 8.87 -0.58
C LYS A 43 5.70 8.88 0.47
N GLU A 44 6.79 8.20 0.18
CA GLU A 44 7.95 8.17 1.06
C GLU A 44 8.47 9.58 1.39
N ASN A 45 8.89 9.76 2.64
CA ASN A 45 9.42 11.02 3.17
C ASN A 45 8.44 12.21 3.22
N ASP A 46 7.16 11.99 2.99
CA ASP A 46 6.16 13.02 3.22
C ASP A 46 5.84 13.13 4.71
N THR A 47 6.46 14.11 5.37
CA THR A 47 6.30 14.33 6.82
C THR A 47 4.90 14.75 7.23
N THR A 48 4.06 15.19 6.29
CA THR A 48 2.63 15.45 6.52
C THR A 48 1.92 14.23 7.10
N ALA A 49 2.35 13.03 6.73
CA ALA A 49 1.79 11.78 7.26
C ALA A 49 1.83 11.71 8.79
N PHE A 50 2.95 12.14 9.39
CA PHE A 50 3.15 12.06 10.84
C PHE A 50 2.31 13.09 11.59
N THR A 51 2.35 14.34 11.16
CA THR A 51 1.55 15.41 11.76
C THR A 51 0.06 15.20 11.57
N TYR A 52 -0.34 14.65 10.41
CA TYR A 52 -1.73 14.31 10.15
C TYR A 52 -2.22 13.16 11.04
N LYS A 53 -1.41 12.10 11.20
CA LYS A 53 -1.75 10.98 12.10
C LYS A 53 -1.87 11.41 13.55
N GLU A 54 -0.97 12.27 14.02
CA GLU A 54 -1.02 12.82 15.39
C GLU A 54 -2.31 13.62 15.63
N ALA A 55 -2.70 14.45 14.66
CA ALA A 55 -3.91 15.27 14.75
C ALA A 55 -5.22 14.49 14.56
N HIS A 56 -5.17 13.37 13.81
CA HIS A 56 -6.33 12.56 13.42
C HIS A 56 -6.09 11.07 13.71
N PRO A 57 -6.06 10.65 14.99
CA PRO A 57 -5.73 9.28 15.38
C PRO A 57 -6.73 8.22 14.87
N ASP A 58 -7.95 8.63 14.53
CA ASP A 58 -9.01 7.77 13.96
C ASP A 58 -8.87 7.51 12.45
N ILE A 59 -7.97 8.22 11.77
CA ILE A 59 -7.66 8.00 10.36
C ILE A 59 -6.56 6.95 10.23
N CYS A 60 -6.77 5.99 9.34
CA CYS A 60 -5.76 5.00 8.99
C CYS A 60 -4.75 5.63 8.01
N VAL A 61 -3.53 5.81 8.46
CA VAL A 61 -2.45 6.44 7.69
C VAL A 61 -1.39 5.42 7.34
N SER A 62 -1.02 5.35 6.08
CA SER A 62 0.06 4.52 5.57
C SER A 62 1.07 5.31 4.74
N MET A 63 2.27 4.77 4.56
CA MET A 63 3.34 5.40 3.77
C MET A 63 4.09 4.37 2.91
N SER A 64 4.50 4.77 1.72
CA SER A 64 5.50 4.03 0.94
C SER A 64 6.87 4.10 1.60
N THR A 65 7.59 2.99 1.63
CA THR A 65 8.92 2.90 2.25
C THR A 65 9.85 2.05 1.39
N HIS A 66 11.14 2.42 1.34
CA HIS A 66 12.14 1.72 0.54
C HIS A 66 13.35 1.24 1.38
N ASP A 67 13.42 1.61 2.64
CA ASP A 67 14.47 1.20 3.58
C ASP A 67 13.91 0.95 4.99
N VAL A 68 14.71 0.26 5.80
CA VAL A 68 14.33 -0.16 7.15
C VAL A 68 14.18 1.03 8.11
N GLU A 69 15.00 2.06 7.94
CA GLU A 69 14.96 3.25 8.81
C GLU A 69 13.67 4.03 8.62
N THR A 70 13.19 4.14 7.38
CA THR A 70 11.89 4.75 7.10
C THR A 70 10.75 3.92 7.70
N VAL A 71 10.83 2.58 7.66
CA VAL A 71 9.83 1.70 8.32
C VAL A 71 9.80 1.93 9.84
N LYS A 72 10.96 1.99 10.49
CA LYS A 72 11.07 2.29 11.92
C LYS A 72 10.47 3.65 12.27
N ARG A 73 10.82 4.67 11.49
CA ARG A 73 10.29 6.03 11.67
C ARG A 73 8.77 6.08 11.53
N CYS A 74 8.18 5.34 10.59
CA CYS A 74 6.73 5.22 10.46
C CYS A 74 6.11 4.58 11.71
N TYR A 75 6.72 3.52 12.24
CA TYR A 75 6.27 2.88 13.47
C TYR A 75 6.35 3.82 14.67
N GLU A 76 7.48 4.50 14.88
CA GLU A 76 7.71 5.43 15.99
C GLU A 76 6.74 6.63 15.98
N ASN A 77 6.29 7.04 14.80
CA ASN A 77 5.30 8.09 14.63
C ASN A 77 3.85 7.59 14.55
N GLY A 78 3.60 6.33 14.89
CA GLY A 78 2.26 5.77 15.07
C GLY A 78 1.47 5.55 13.79
N LEU A 79 2.11 5.44 12.62
CA LEU A 79 1.43 5.08 11.39
C LEU A 79 0.84 3.67 11.49
N ASP A 80 -0.27 3.43 10.79
CA ASP A 80 -1.01 2.17 10.88
C ASP A 80 -0.43 1.06 10.01
N SER A 81 0.28 1.40 8.94
CA SER A 81 0.95 0.44 8.06
C SER A 81 1.94 1.10 7.12
N VAL A 82 2.77 0.27 6.48
CA VAL A 82 3.68 0.72 5.41
C VAL A 82 3.58 -0.19 4.20
N PHE A 83 3.87 0.38 3.02
CA PHE A 83 4.06 -0.36 1.78
C PHE A 83 5.56 -0.40 1.49
N PHE A 84 6.14 -1.60 1.54
CA PHE A 84 7.58 -1.79 1.43
C PHE A 84 7.95 -2.45 0.08
N GLY A 85 8.84 -1.87 -0.64
CA GLY A 85 9.31 -2.36 -1.96
C GLY A 85 10.62 -1.72 -2.41
N HIS A 86 11.19 -2.15 -3.54
CA HIS A 86 10.68 -3.20 -4.45
C HIS A 86 11.01 -4.60 -3.90
N ILE A 87 10.02 -5.48 -3.85
CA ILE A 87 10.25 -6.86 -3.40
C ILE A 87 10.85 -7.70 -4.54
N PHE A 88 10.36 -7.50 -5.76
CA PHE A 88 10.82 -8.22 -6.94
C PHE A 88 11.23 -7.26 -8.06
N PRO A 89 12.04 -7.72 -9.03
CA PRO A 89 12.36 -6.93 -10.22
C PRO A 89 11.08 -6.52 -10.97
N THR A 90 11.09 -5.33 -11.54
CA THR A 90 9.94 -4.76 -12.25
C THR A 90 10.37 -3.93 -13.45
N SER A 91 9.57 -3.96 -14.51
CA SER A 91 9.74 -3.09 -15.67
C SER A 91 9.42 -1.62 -15.37
N SER A 92 8.66 -1.35 -14.32
CA SER A 92 8.34 0.03 -13.90
C SER A 92 9.55 0.78 -13.35
N HIS A 93 10.56 0.06 -12.85
CA HIS A 93 11.80 0.63 -12.31
C HIS A 93 13.00 -0.25 -12.73
N PRO A 94 13.33 -0.30 -14.04
CA PRO A 94 14.26 -1.29 -14.59
C PRO A 94 15.69 -1.20 -14.04
N ASN A 95 16.08 -0.03 -13.51
CA ASN A 95 17.43 0.23 -13.00
C ASN A 95 17.53 0.23 -11.46
N VAL A 96 16.45 -0.09 -10.77
CA VAL A 96 16.43 -0.14 -9.30
C VAL A 96 16.38 -1.60 -8.87
N PRO A 97 17.42 -2.13 -8.17
CA PRO A 97 17.43 -3.50 -7.70
C PRO A 97 16.36 -3.71 -6.61
N PRO A 98 15.80 -4.92 -6.52
CA PRO A 98 14.93 -5.29 -5.40
C PRO A 98 15.66 -5.16 -4.07
N ARG A 99 14.90 -5.04 -2.99
CA ARG A 99 15.45 -5.03 -1.62
C ARG A 99 16.15 -6.36 -1.33
N SER A 100 17.26 -6.30 -0.59
CA SER A 100 17.96 -7.52 -0.18
C SER A 100 17.11 -8.34 0.80
N LYS A 101 17.36 -9.63 0.89
CA LYS A 101 16.67 -10.52 1.85
C LYS A 101 16.84 -10.04 3.29
N GLU A 102 18.01 -9.53 3.62
CA GLU A 102 18.36 -8.99 4.92
C GLU A 102 17.53 -7.74 5.23
N ALA A 103 17.40 -6.80 4.27
CA ALA A 103 16.60 -5.61 4.43
C ALA A 103 15.09 -5.94 4.59
N ILE A 104 14.59 -6.91 3.82
CA ILE A 104 13.21 -7.40 3.96
C ILE A 104 13.00 -7.98 5.36
N GLN A 105 13.89 -8.86 5.83
CA GLN A 105 13.78 -9.47 7.15
C GLN A 105 13.86 -8.42 8.28
N GLN A 106 14.74 -7.45 8.16
CA GLN A 106 14.85 -6.37 9.15
C GLN A 106 13.59 -5.50 9.17
N ALA A 107 13.01 -5.18 8.00
CA ALA A 107 11.75 -4.46 7.93
C ALA A 107 10.62 -5.25 8.60
N LEU A 108 10.50 -6.54 8.30
CA LEU A 108 9.47 -7.42 8.88
C LEU A 108 9.60 -7.62 10.41
N ASN A 109 10.75 -7.32 10.99
CA ASN A 109 10.95 -7.35 12.45
C ASN A 109 10.42 -6.06 13.14
N VAL A 110 10.11 -5.01 12.39
CA VAL A 110 9.46 -3.81 12.96
C VAL A 110 7.99 -4.13 13.22
N PRO A 111 7.42 -3.84 14.41
CA PRO A 111 6.07 -4.25 14.77
C PRO A 111 5.00 -3.30 14.17
N ILE A 112 5.02 -3.15 12.86
CA ILE A 112 4.03 -2.41 12.06
C ILE A 112 3.56 -3.32 10.92
N PRO A 113 2.27 -3.32 10.55
CA PRO A 113 1.78 -4.04 9.39
C PRO A 113 2.49 -3.59 8.10
N ILE A 114 3.10 -4.55 7.38
CA ILE A 114 3.83 -4.28 6.14
C ILE A 114 3.13 -4.96 4.97
N TYR A 115 2.87 -4.19 3.93
CA TYR A 115 2.37 -4.68 2.64
C TYR A 115 3.49 -4.70 1.62
N ALA A 116 3.66 -5.83 0.94
CA ALA A 116 4.65 -5.97 -0.13
C ALA A 116 4.18 -5.26 -1.39
N ILE A 117 5.05 -4.49 -2.02
CA ILE A 117 4.74 -3.80 -3.27
C ILE A 117 5.86 -3.98 -4.29
N VAL A 118 5.46 -3.95 -5.57
CA VAL A 118 6.29 -3.99 -6.77
C VAL A 118 6.79 -5.38 -7.17
N GLY A 119 6.52 -5.71 -8.42
CA GLY A 119 6.90 -6.97 -9.04
C GLY A 119 6.04 -8.18 -8.61
N ILE A 120 4.85 -7.92 -8.04
CA ILE A 120 3.94 -8.96 -7.56
C ILE A 120 3.10 -9.51 -8.71
N ASN A 121 3.15 -10.82 -8.88
CA ASN A 121 2.36 -11.63 -9.80
C ASN A 121 2.31 -13.07 -9.29
N GLU A 122 1.62 -13.96 -9.98
CA GLU A 122 1.48 -15.39 -9.61
C GLU A 122 2.83 -16.08 -9.37
N HIS A 123 3.83 -15.84 -10.24
CA HIS A 123 5.13 -16.49 -10.13
C HIS A 123 5.99 -15.94 -9.00
N SER A 124 5.90 -14.62 -8.74
CA SER A 124 6.66 -13.96 -7.67
C SER A 124 6.06 -14.23 -6.29
N LEU A 125 4.75 -14.42 -6.22
CA LEU A 125 4.05 -14.69 -4.96
C LEU A 125 4.59 -15.95 -4.26
N GLN A 126 4.86 -17.01 -5.00
CA GLN A 126 5.40 -18.27 -4.47
C GLN A 126 6.80 -18.11 -3.83
N LYS A 127 7.52 -17.06 -4.19
CA LYS A 127 8.87 -16.75 -3.69
C LYS A 127 8.88 -15.69 -2.59
N MET A 128 7.69 -15.21 -2.20
CA MET A 128 7.58 -14.16 -1.19
C MET A 128 7.92 -14.70 0.19
N PRO A 129 8.77 -14.02 0.96
CA PRO A 129 9.00 -14.39 2.35
C PRO A 129 7.74 -14.20 3.18
N PRO A 130 7.52 -15.04 4.21
CA PRO A 130 6.38 -14.89 5.12
C PRO A 130 6.54 -13.64 5.98
N GLY A 131 5.43 -13.12 6.50
CA GLY A 131 5.40 -11.99 7.44
C GLY A 131 4.76 -10.72 6.89
N PHE A 132 4.57 -10.61 5.58
CA PHE A 132 3.79 -9.52 5.02
C PHE A 132 2.30 -9.66 5.35
N LYS A 133 1.64 -8.53 5.61
CA LYS A 133 0.20 -8.47 5.90
C LYS A 133 -0.67 -8.56 4.64
N GLY A 134 -0.10 -8.25 3.49
CA GLY A 134 -0.78 -8.28 2.21
C GLY A 134 0.16 -7.88 1.07
N ILE A 135 -0.41 -7.84 -0.13
CA ILE A 135 0.29 -7.49 -1.37
C ILE A 135 -0.38 -6.32 -2.07
N CYS A 136 0.43 -5.51 -2.74
CA CYS A 136 0.00 -4.40 -3.58
C CYS A 136 0.60 -4.55 -4.97
N ALA A 137 -0.23 -4.46 -6.01
CA ALA A 137 0.20 -4.52 -7.39
C ALA A 137 -0.68 -3.62 -8.25
N ILE A 138 -0.07 -2.75 -9.04
CA ILE A 138 -0.81 -1.86 -9.94
C ILE A 138 -0.97 -2.52 -11.30
N SER A 139 0.15 -2.81 -11.97
CA SER A 139 0.14 -3.35 -13.34
C SER A 139 -0.58 -4.69 -13.44
N TYR A 140 -0.40 -5.57 -12.43
CA TYR A 140 -1.07 -6.86 -12.40
C TYR A 140 -2.60 -6.68 -12.35
N PHE A 141 -3.12 -5.96 -11.36
CA PHE A 141 -4.56 -5.79 -11.18
C PHE A 141 -5.25 -4.98 -12.28
N ASN A 142 -4.52 -4.08 -12.95
CA ASN A 142 -5.06 -3.35 -14.09
C ASN A 142 -5.25 -4.21 -15.34
N ASN A 143 -4.49 -5.30 -15.49
CA ASN A 143 -4.47 -6.12 -16.70
C ASN A 143 -5.05 -7.54 -16.47
N ALA A 144 -5.12 -7.98 -15.21
CA ALA A 144 -5.60 -9.32 -14.87
C ALA A 144 -7.12 -9.46 -15.04
N SER A 145 -7.54 -10.62 -15.52
CA SER A 145 -8.93 -11.05 -15.50
C SER A 145 -9.43 -11.29 -14.06
N LEU A 146 -10.73 -11.34 -13.89
CA LEU A 146 -11.32 -11.65 -12.59
C LEU A 146 -10.89 -13.02 -12.06
N GLU A 147 -10.70 -14.00 -12.93
CA GLU A 147 -10.26 -15.35 -12.53
C GLU A 147 -8.79 -15.37 -12.07
N GLU A 148 -7.90 -14.64 -12.74
CA GLU A 148 -6.51 -14.46 -12.29
C GLU A 148 -6.45 -13.76 -10.92
N ILE A 149 -7.27 -12.74 -10.70
CA ILE A 149 -7.36 -12.06 -9.38
C ILE A 149 -7.86 -13.03 -8.29
N LYS A 150 -8.87 -13.85 -8.58
CA LYS A 150 -9.36 -14.88 -7.64
C LYS A 150 -8.28 -15.92 -7.33
N GLN A 151 -7.55 -16.35 -8.35
CA GLN A 151 -6.46 -17.30 -8.18
C GLN A 151 -5.34 -16.72 -7.31
N LEU A 152 -4.88 -15.49 -7.60
CA LEU A 152 -3.87 -14.81 -6.79
C LEU A 152 -4.32 -14.68 -5.32
N ARG A 153 -5.58 -14.35 -5.07
CA ARG A 153 -6.14 -14.28 -3.71
C ARG A 153 -6.12 -15.62 -2.99
N LYS A 154 -6.44 -16.71 -3.70
CA LYS A 154 -6.40 -18.06 -3.15
C LYS A 154 -4.96 -18.45 -2.79
N GLU A 155 -4.01 -18.19 -3.67
CA GLU A 155 -2.60 -18.45 -3.43
C GLU A 155 -2.06 -17.64 -2.25
N TRP A 156 -2.40 -16.35 -2.17
CA TRP A 156 -2.07 -15.52 -1.02
C TRP A 156 -2.61 -16.13 0.30
N SER A 157 -3.87 -16.57 0.32
CA SER A 157 -4.50 -17.13 1.53
C SER A 157 -3.86 -18.43 2.01
N THR A 158 -3.16 -19.16 1.12
CA THR A 158 -2.42 -20.38 1.48
C THR A 158 -0.96 -20.09 1.86
N HIS A 159 -0.47 -18.90 1.54
CA HIS A 159 0.93 -18.49 1.74
C HIS A 159 1.10 -17.63 3.00
N ALA A 160 0.04 -16.96 3.45
CA ALA A 160 0.06 -16.01 4.56
C ALA A 160 -0.02 -16.68 5.95
#